data_6327d8055b231ab1fb72c1b10b44de8e
#
_entry.id   6327d8055b231ab1fb72c1b10b44de8e
#
_cell.length_a   1.000
_cell.length_b   1.000
_cell.length_c   1.000
_cell.angle_alpha   90.00
_cell.angle_beta   90.00
_cell.angle_gamma   90.00
#
_symmetry.space_group_name_H-M   'P 1'
#
loop_
_entity.id
_entity.type
_entity.pdbx_description
1 polymer ?
#
loop_
_entity_poly.entity_id
_entity_poly.type
_entity_poly.pdbx_seq_one_letter_code
_entity_poly.pdbx_strand_id
1 'polypeptide(L)'
;SILLIDDFLFAKKVTKSIDLILKKLPRSKIASKSWRNNGKIIVVKNIFNSYKIINQLAPEHLELAIEKPEKIFDKVNNAGSVFLGRYTPEAIGDYVAGPNHVLPTGRTARFSSGLGVTDFLKKITFTKCNKKSLHLLSNSAIKIAKAEGLDGHALSINMRKNNNG
;
A
#
# COMPACT_ATOMS: atom_id res chain seq x y z
N SER A 1 17.02 0.41 -7.19
CA SER A 1 17.10 0.65 -5.73
C SER A 1 17.34 2.11 -5.44
N ILE A 2 16.75 2.61 -4.34
CA ILE A 2 16.92 4.00 -3.87
C ILE A 2 17.31 3.96 -2.41
N LEU A 3 18.41 4.64 -2.05
CA LEU A 3 18.84 4.85 -0.67
C LEU A 3 18.55 6.29 -0.26
N LEU A 4 17.84 6.46 0.86
CA LEU A 4 17.70 7.75 1.54
C LEU A 4 18.60 7.76 2.77
N ILE A 5 19.38 8.82 2.94
CA ILE A 5 20.38 8.92 4.01
C ILE A 5 20.58 10.39 4.40
N ASP A 6 20.97 10.66 5.64
CA ASP A 6 21.24 12.02 6.14
C ASP A 6 22.72 12.30 6.42
N ASP A 7 23.61 11.35 6.11
CA ASP A 7 25.06 11.50 6.20
C ASP A 7 25.72 11.38 4.81
N PHE A 8 26.27 12.50 4.34
CA PHE A 8 26.94 12.56 3.04
C PHE A 8 28.24 11.74 2.98
N LEU A 9 28.99 11.69 4.08
CA LEU A 9 30.25 10.91 4.13
C LEU A 9 29.95 9.42 4.13
N PHE A 10 28.88 9.01 4.83
CA PHE A 10 28.43 7.63 4.78
C PHE A 10 27.87 7.25 3.42
N ALA A 11 27.13 8.15 2.73
CA ALA A 11 26.70 7.95 1.35
C ALA A 11 27.86 7.63 0.41
N LYS A 12 29.00 8.35 0.53
CA LYS A 12 30.21 8.06 -0.23
C LYS A 12 30.80 6.67 0.07
N LYS A 13 30.79 6.25 1.35
CA LYS A 13 31.25 4.90 1.75
C LYS A 13 30.35 3.83 1.12
N VAL A 14 29.04 4.03 1.17
CA VAL A 14 28.07 3.09 0.53
C VAL A 14 28.30 3.00 -0.97
N THR A 15 28.49 4.10 -1.68
CA THR A 15 28.82 4.09 -3.12
C THR A 15 30.03 3.24 -3.42
N LYS A 16 31.14 3.46 -2.70
CA LYS A 16 32.35 2.64 -2.86
C LYS A 16 32.12 1.16 -2.61
N SER A 17 31.34 0.83 -1.58
CA SER A 17 31.00 -0.56 -1.26
C SER A 17 30.17 -1.20 -2.37
N ILE A 18 29.19 -0.49 -2.94
CA ILE A 18 28.40 -0.95 -4.07
C ILE A 18 29.32 -1.29 -5.26
N ASP A 19 30.22 -0.38 -5.62
CA ASP A 19 31.15 -0.59 -6.75
C ASP A 19 32.06 -1.84 -6.56
N LEU A 20 32.45 -2.10 -5.32
CA LEU A 20 33.27 -3.27 -4.98
C LEU A 20 32.44 -4.57 -5.02
N ILE A 21 31.23 -4.55 -4.45
CA ILE A 21 30.37 -5.73 -4.36
C ILE A 21 29.83 -6.11 -5.74
N LEU A 22 29.42 -5.14 -6.55
CA LEU A 22 28.92 -5.40 -7.91
C LEU A 22 29.89 -6.21 -8.76
N LYS A 23 31.21 -6.00 -8.59
CA LYS A 23 32.25 -6.75 -9.31
C LYS A 23 32.33 -8.22 -8.88
N LYS A 24 31.91 -8.55 -7.65
CA LYS A 24 32.01 -9.89 -7.06
C LYS A 24 30.75 -10.73 -7.26
N LEU A 25 29.65 -10.12 -7.67
CA LEU A 25 28.38 -10.84 -7.84
C LEU A 25 28.43 -11.77 -9.05
N PRO A 26 27.89 -13.00 -8.96
CA PRO A 26 27.77 -13.90 -10.12
C PRO A 26 27.01 -13.24 -11.30
N ARG A 27 25.98 -12.44 -11.01
CA ARG A 27 25.16 -11.69 -11.99
C ARG A 27 25.62 -10.23 -12.14
N SER A 28 26.91 -9.96 -12.02
CA SER A 28 27.51 -8.62 -12.02
C SER A 28 27.04 -7.74 -13.19
N LYS A 29 26.98 -8.26 -14.41
CA LYS A 29 26.57 -7.49 -15.61
C LYS A 29 25.14 -6.94 -15.46
N ILE A 30 24.20 -7.76 -15.00
CA ILE A 30 22.79 -7.38 -14.82
C ILE A 30 22.66 -6.38 -13.65
N ALA A 31 23.28 -6.70 -12.51
CA ALA A 31 23.22 -5.86 -11.32
C ALA A 31 23.85 -4.47 -11.57
N SER A 32 25.01 -4.42 -12.26
CA SER A 32 25.67 -3.16 -12.60
C SER A 32 24.86 -2.32 -13.59
N LYS A 33 24.18 -2.95 -14.57
CA LYS A 33 23.29 -2.25 -15.50
C LYS A 33 22.06 -1.67 -14.75
N SER A 34 21.46 -2.46 -13.88
CA SER A 34 20.31 -2.04 -13.06
C SER A 34 20.68 -0.87 -12.14
N TRP A 35 21.80 -0.99 -11.42
CA TRP A 35 22.28 0.08 -10.55
C TRP A 35 22.59 1.37 -11.33
N ARG A 36 23.28 1.29 -12.43
CA ARG A 36 23.65 2.44 -13.26
C ARG A 36 22.43 3.20 -13.80
N ASN A 37 21.40 2.46 -14.21
CA ASN A 37 20.21 3.05 -14.82
C ASN A 37 19.19 3.55 -13.78
N ASN A 38 19.04 2.83 -12.66
CA ASN A 38 17.93 3.02 -11.72
C ASN A 38 18.37 3.27 -10.27
N GLY A 39 19.66 3.02 -9.95
CA GLY A 39 20.19 3.26 -8.61
C GLY A 39 20.24 4.75 -8.27
N LYS A 40 19.82 5.11 -7.06
CA LYS A 40 19.87 6.49 -6.55
C LYS A 40 20.29 6.49 -5.09
N ILE A 41 21.16 7.44 -4.74
CA ILE A 41 21.44 7.80 -3.33
C ILE A 41 21.00 9.24 -3.15
N ILE A 42 20.07 9.49 -2.25
CA ILE A 42 19.48 10.79 -1.98
C ILE A 42 19.87 11.20 -0.57
N VAL A 43 20.66 12.24 -0.43
CA VAL A 43 21.01 12.80 0.87
C VAL A 43 19.93 13.78 1.30
N VAL A 44 19.29 13.52 2.42
CA VAL A 44 18.23 14.34 3.02
C VAL A 44 18.76 15.10 4.23
N LYS A 45 18.18 16.24 4.59
CA LYS A 45 18.57 17.00 5.77
C LYS A 45 18.23 16.29 7.09
N ASN A 46 17.17 15.51 7.11
CA ASN A 46 16.68 14.79 8.27
C ASN A 46 15.97 13.53 7.83
N ILE A 47 16.51 12.39 8.23
CA ILE A 47 15.99 11.07 7.84
C ILE A 47 14.54 10.86 8.30
N PHE A 48 14.15 11.39 9.46
CA PHE A 48 12.79 11.26 9.98
C PHE A 48 11.70 11.98 9.15
N ASN A 49 12.11 12.86 8.23
CA ASN A 49 11.20 13.50 7.28
C ASN A 49 11.14 12.77 5.91
N SER A 50 11.88 11.68 5.75
CA SER A 50 11.94 10.90 4.51
C SER A 50 10.60 10.25 4.13
N TYR A 51 9.68 10.07 5.08
CA TYR A 51 8.33 9.54 4.81
C TYR A 51 7.60 10.29 3.69
N LYS A 52 7.87 11.58 3.50
CA LYS A 52 7.29 12.37 2.39
C LYS A 52 7.75 11.85 1.03
N ILE A 53 9.05 11.56 0.89
CA ILE A 53 9.63 10.98 -0.33
C ILE A 53 9.17 9.54 -0.49
N ILE A 54 9.18 8.76 0.58
CA ILE A 54 8.72 7.36 0.59
C ILE A 54 7.28 7.26 0.08
N ASN A 55 6.36 8.05 0.62
CA ASN A 55 4.95 8.04 0.19
C ASN A 55 4.77 8.49 -1.27
N GLN A 56 5.63 9.38 -1.79
CA GLN A 56 5.62 9.74 -3.20
C GLN A 56 6.17 8.62 -4.09
N LEU A 57 7.20 7.91 -3.63
CA LEU A 57 7.78 6.78 -4.36
C LEU A 57 6.83 5.58 -4.37
N ALA A 58 6.11 5.36 -3.29
CA ALA A 58 5.25 4.20 -3.07
C ALA A 58 6.00 2.88 -3.42
N PRO A 59 7.09 2.57 -2.70
CA PRO A 59 7.94 1.43 -3.01
C PRO A 59 7.21 0.11 -2.79
N GLU A 60 7.59 -0.90 -3.55
CA GLU A 60 7.20 -2.30 -3.33
C GLU A 60 7.78 -2.81 -2.01
N HIS A 61 9.08 -2.61 -1.82
CA HIS A 61 9.80 -2.94 -0.58
C HIS A 61 10.38 -1.67 0.03
N LEU A 62 10.14 -1.46 1.32
CA LEU A 62 10.70 -0.38 2.11
C LEU A 62 11.50 -0.94 3.27
N GLU A 63 12.81 -0.74 3.27
CA GLU A 63 13.67 -1.09 4.41
C GLU A 63 14.00 0.17 5.22
N LEU A 64 13.69 0.15 6.51
CA LEU A 64 13.98 1.21 7.48
C LEU A 64 15.13 0.76 8.41
N ALA A 65 16.35 0.68 7.88
CA ALA A 65 17.55 0.23 8.57
C ALA A 65 18.12 1.30 9.53
N ILE A 66 17.28 1.82 10.41
CA ILE A 66 17.62 2.85 11.42
C ILE A 66 17.29 2.38 12.83
N GLU A 67 17.78 3.10 13.86
CA GLU A 67 17.60 2.69 15.27
C GLU A 67 16.14 2.82 15.78
N LYS A 68 15.38 3.78 15.24
CA LYS A 68 13.98 4.03 15.66
C LYS A 68 13.08 4.06 14.43
N PRO A 69 12.89 2.91 13.75
CA PRO A 69 12.16 2.84 12.49
C PRO A 69 10.69 3.22 12.64
N GLU A 70 10.08 3.03 13.82
CA GLU A 70 8.68 3.35 14.11
C GLU A 70 8.38 4.84 13.87
N LYS A 71 9.33 5.74 14.14
CA LYS A 71 9.17 7.19 13.91
C LYS A 71 8.92 7.58 12.45
N ILE A 72 9.37 6.74 11.52
CA ILE A 72 9.08 6.89 10.09
C ILE A 72 7.87 6.06 9.73
N PHE A 73 7.83 4.80 10.20
CA PHE A 73 6.79 3.83 9.87
C PHE A 73 5.38 4.35 10.13
N ASP A 74 5.12 5.00 11.27
CA ASP A 74 3.83 5.57 11.63
C ASP A 74 3.30 6.63 10.64
N LYS A 75 4.18 7.13 9.74
CA LYS A 75 3.87 8.13 8.71
C LYS A 75 3.91 7.58 7.29
N VAL A 76 4.22 6.29 7.15
CA VAL A 76 4.25 5.61 5.85
C VAL A 76 2.85 5.10 5.51
N ASN A 77 2.31 5.59 4.39
CA ASN A 77 1.00 5.19 3.90
C ASN A 77 1.09 4.33 2.62
N ASN A 78 2.20 4.47 1.89
CA ASN A 78 2.33 3.90 0.55
C ASN A 78 3.61 3.06 0.46
N ALA A 79 3.53 1.81 0.90
CA ALA A 79 4.56 0.81 0.69
C ALA A 79 3.91 -0.58 0.56
N GLY A 80 4.48 -1.46 -0.23
CA GLY A 80 3.97 -2.84 -0.38
C GLY A 80 4.31 -3.69 0.84
N SER A 81 5.57 -3.68 1.26
CA SER A 81 6.06 -4.33 2.48
C SER A 81 7.09 -3.44 3.17
N VAL A 82 7.14 -3.48 4.51
CA VAL A 82 8.05 -2.64 5.29
C VAL A 82 8.87 -3.51 6.23
N PHE A 83 10.19 -3.34 6.19
CA PHE A 83 11.19 -4.07 6.99
C PHE A 83 11.79 -3.11 8.02
N LEU A 84 11.61 -3.43 9.32
CA LEU A 84 11.94 -2.53 10.40
C LEU A 84 13.24 -2.93 11.09
N GLY A 85 14.19 -1.99 11.12
CA GLY A 85 15.46 -2.15 11.82
C GLY A 85 16.56 -2.84 10.99
N ARG A 86 17.80 -2.68 11.49
CA ARG A 86 19.02 -3.16 10.79
C ARG A 86 19.12 -4.68 10.61
N TYR A 87 18.38 -5.43 11.40
CA TYR A 87 18.42 -6.91 11.39
C TYR A 87 17.29 -7.53 10.56
N THR A 88 16.52 -6.72 9.85
CA THR A 88 15.38 -7.16 9.04
C THR A 88 15.61 -6.80 7.57
N PRO A 89 16.57 -7.48 6.89
CA PRO A 89 16.75 -7.27 5.46
C PRO A 89 15.54 -7.80 4.68
N GLU A 90 15.26 -7.19 3.55
CA GLU A 90 14.15 -7.54 2.64
C GLU A 90 14.07 -9.04 2.35
N ALA A 91 15.21 -9.68 2.06
CA ALA A 91 15.28 -11.12 1.75
C ALA A 91 14.74 -12.04 2.87
N ILE A 92 14.83 -11.64 4.15
CA ILE A 92 14.22 -12.40 5.25
C ILE A 92 12.68 -12.38 5.11
N GLY A 93 12.11 -11.23 4.76
CA GLY A 93 10.67 -11.10 4.54
C GLY A 93 10.18 -11.91 3.37
N ASP A 94 10.90 -11.85 2.26
CA ASP A 94 10.50 -12.54 1.03
C ASP A 94 10.57 -14.06 1.11
N TYR A 95 11.44 -14.60 1.94
CA TYR A 95 11.66 -16.04 1.93
C TYR A 95 11.15 -16.79 3.15
N VAL A 96 11.24 -16.23 4.37
CA VAL A 96 11.03 -17.04 5.59
C VAL A 96 10.27 -16.35 6.71
N ALA A 97 10.02 -15.04 6.65
CA ALA A 97 9.37 -14.31 7.75
C ALA A 97 7.83 -14.50 7.80
N GLY A 98 7.23 -15.14 6.79
CA GLY A 98 5.81 -15.47 6.76
C GLY A 98 4.91 -14.58 5.93
N PRO A 99 5.15 -13.25 5.80
CA PRO A 99 4.33 -12.43 4.90
C PRO A 99 4.42 -12.89 3.45
N ASN A 100 3.36 -12.62 2.67
CA ASN A 100 3.36 -12.89 1.25
C ASN A 100 4.25 -11.90 0.50
N HIS A 101 5.04 -12.38 -0.46
CA HIS A 101 5.90 -11.54 -1.29
C HIS A 101 5.27 -11.11 -2.63
N VAL A 102 4.00 -11.47 -2.88
CA VAL A 102 3.24 -10.93 -4.02
C VAL A 102 2.74 -9.55 -3.65
N LEU A 103 3.52 -8.54 -4.00
CA LEU A 103 3.38 -7.17 -3.55
C LEU A 103 2.93 -6.24 -4.69
N PRO A 104 2.35 -5.09 -4.38
CA PRO A 104 1.98 -4.09 -5.38
C PRO A 104 3.23 -3.47 -6.00
N THR A 105 3.43 -3.67 -7.32
CA THR A 105 4.55 -3.15 -8.09
C THR A 105 4.21 -1.82 -8.78
N GLY A 106 5.21 -1.17 -9.40
CA GLY A 106 4.97 -0.01 -10.24
C GLY A 106 4.27 1.16 -9.54
N ARG A 107 4.50 1.35 -8.24
CA ARG A 107 3.90 2.39 -7.39
C ARG A 107 2.42 2.19 -7.08
N THR A 108 1.87 1.02 -7.33
CA THR A 108 0.46 0.70 -7.04
C THR A 108 0.19 0.56 -5.54
N ALA A 109 1.22 0.52 -4.69
CA ALA A 109 1.09 0.55 -3.23
C ALA A 109 0.31 1.78 -2.69
N ARG A 110 -0.02 2.75 -3.54
CA ARG A 110 -0.91 3.88 -3.23
C ARG A 110 -2.38 3.49 -3.08
N PHE A 111 -2.80 2.39 -3.69
CA PHE A 111 -4.20 1.96 -3.75
C PHE A 111 -4.39 0.44 -3.75
N SER A 112 -3.29 -0.32 -3.77
CA SER A 112 -3.31 -1.79 -3.71
C SER A 112 -2.47 -2.28 -2.55
N SER A 113 -2.88 -3.41 -1.97
CA SER A 113 -2.12 -4.15 -0.96
C SER A 113 -1.42 -5.36 -1.58
N GLY A 114 -0.52 -5.99 -0.84
CA GLY A 114 -0.02 -7.32 -1.16
C GLY A 114 -1.13 -8.38 -1.09
N LEU A 115 -0.92 -9.50 -1.74
CA LEU A 115 -1.87 -10.62 -1.74
C LEU A 115 -2.07 -11.14 -0.32
N GLY A 116 -3.34 -11.27 0.08
CA GLY A 116 -3.72 -11.74 1.42
C GLY A 116 -4.89 -12.71 1.38
N VAL A 117 -5.23 -13.27 2.53
CA VAL A 117 -6.35 -14.21 2.68
C VAL A 117 -7.67 -13.60 2.21
N THR A 118 -7.85 -12.28 2.41
CA THR A 118 -9.07 -11.56 2.02
C THR A 118 -9.31 -11.55 0.52
N ASP A 119 -8.27 -11.71 -0.31
CA ASP A 119 -8.40 -11.75 -1.78
C ASP A 119 -9.06 -13.05 -2.27
N PHE A 120 -9.04 -14.07 -1.44
CA PHE A 120 -9.68 -15.37 -1.70
C PHE A 120 -11.05 -15.51 -1.03
N LEU A 121 -11.52 -14.47 -0.32
CA LEU A 121 -12.82 -14.49 0.36
C LEU A 121 -13.87 -13.78 -0.48
N LYS A 122 -14.99 -14.49 -0.73
CA LYS A 122 -16.17 -13.87 -1.32
C LYS A 122 -16.95 -13.11 -0.26
N LYS A 123 -17.16 -11.83 -0.49
CA LYS A 123 -17.99 -10.97 0.37
C LYS A 123 -19.42 -10.93 -0.16
N ILE A 124 -20.38 -11.14 0.72
CA ILE A 124 -21.81 -11.02 0.42
C ILE A 124 -22.39 -10.01 1.41
N THR A 125 -23.06 -9.01 0.88
CA THR A 125 -23.82 -8.07 1.70
C THR A 125 -25.25 -8.55 1.86
N PHE A 126 -25.85 -8.35 3.01
CA PHE A 126 -27.27 -8.58 3.24
C PHE A 126 -27.90 -7.36 3.89
N THR A 127 -29.18 -7.12 3.57
CA THR A 127 -29.97 -6.04 4.18
C THR A 127 -31.29 -6.60 4.63
N LYS A 128 -31.68 -6.31 5.89
CA LYS A 128 -32.97 -6.70 6.47
C LYS A 128 -33.63 -5.47 7.06
N CYS A 129 -34.82 -5.13 6.57
CA CYS A 129 -35.65 -4.09 7.14
C CYS A 129 -36.89 -4.70 7.83
N ASN A 130 -37.26 -4.13 8.96
CA ASN A 130 -38.60 -4.30 9.49
C ASN A 130 -39.52 -3.17 9.01
N LYS A 131 -40.80 -3.20 9.35
CA LYS A 131 -41.80 -2.19 8.93
C LYS A 131 -41.38 -0.76 9.31
N LYS A 132 -40.86 -0.55 10.51
CA LYS A 132 -40.43 0.77 11.01
C LYS A 132 -39.21 1.27 10.20
N SER A 133 -38.20 0.41 9.94
CA SER A 133 -37.01 0.78 9.15
C SER A 133 -37.39 1.08 7.70
N LEU A 134 -38.27 0.28 7.10
CA LEU A 134 -38.74 0.52 5.75
C LEU A 134 -39.45 1.87 5.66
N HIS A 135 -40.36 2.17 6.61
CA HIS A 135 -41.09 3.44 6.63
C HIS A 135 -40.16 4.66 6.73
N LEU A 136 -39.13 4.55 7.58
CA LEU A 136 -38.12 5.61 7.80
C LEU A 136 -37.32 5.90 6.52
N LEU A 137 -36.89 4.85 5.81
CA LEU A 137 -36.01 4.97 4.66
C LEU A 137 -36.76 5.21 3.33
N SER A 138 -38.04 4.87 3.25
CA SER A 138 -38.81 4.87 2.01
C SER A 138 -38.79 6.21 1.27
N ASN A 139 -39.00 7.32 1.97
CA ASN A 139 -39.14 8.63 1.30
C ASN A 139 -37.84 9.04 0.58
N SER A 140 -36.68 8.81 1.23
CA SER A 140 -35.36 9.11 0.63
C SER A 140 -35.08 8.19 -0.54
N ALA A 141 -35.34 6.88 -0.37
CA ALA A 141 -35.12 5.89 -1.41
C ALA A 141 -36.00 6.14 -2.65
N ILE A 142 -37.29 6.48 -2.46
CA ILE A 142 -38.21 6.83 -3.58
C ILE A 142 -37.73 8.10 -4.30
N LYS A 143 -37.27 9.13 -3.57
CA LYS A 143 -36.74 10.34 -4.21
C LYS A 143 -35.53 10.06 -5.07
N ILE A 144 -34.60 9.25 -4.57
CA ILE A 144 -33.39 8.87 -5.34
C ILE A 144 -33.77 8.05 -6.56
N ALA A 145 -34.59 7.01 -6.40
CA ALA A 145 -35.03 6.18 -7.50
C ALA A 145 -35.72 6.99 -8.63
N LYS A 146 -36.57 7.96 -8.27
CA LYS A 146 -37.20 8.86 -9.25
C LYS A 146 -36.21 9.78 -9.93
N ALA A 147 -35.23 10.33 -9.18
CA ALA A 147 -34.17 11.17 -9.76
C ALA A 147 -33.31 10.41 -10.76
N GLU A 148 -33.13 9.11 -10.55
CA GLU A 148 -32.41 8.20 -11.46
C GLU A 148 -33.28 7.66 -12.61
N GLY A 149 -34.57 8.02 -12.66
CA GLY A 149 -35.52 7.49 -13.68
C GLY A 149 -35.93 6.03 -13.46
N LEU A 150 -35.73 5.50 -12.23
CA LEU A 150 -36.02 4.10 -11.88
C LEU A 150 -37.39 3.97 -11.20
N ASP A 151 -38.47 4.25 -11.96
CA ASP A 151 -39.83 4.26 -11.44
C ASP A 151 -40.30 2.91 -10.89
N GLY A 152 -39.83 1.79 -11.45
CA GLY A 152 -40.11 0.45 -10.92
C GLY A 152 -39.55 0.25 -9.50
N HIS A 153 -38.38 0.79 -9.18
CA HIS A 153 -37.81 0.78 -7.83
C HIS A 153 -38.64 1.62 -6.86
N ALA A 154 -39.00 2.84 -7.28
CA ALA A 154 -39.86 3.73 -6.50
C ALA A 154 -41.22 3.08 -6.21
N LEU A 155 -41.85 2.44 -7.20
CA LEU A 155 -43.12 1.73 -7.06
C LEU A 155 -43.00 0.54 -6.09
N SER A 156 -41.95 -0.27 -6.22
CA SER A 156 -41.68 -1.42 -5.33
C SER A 156 -41.59 -1.02 -3.86
N ILE A 157 -40.94 0.10 -3.56
CA ILE A 157 -40.85 0.62 -2.18
C ILE A 157 -42.21 1.13 -1.72
N ASN A 158 -42.93 1.87 -2.56
CA ASN A 158 -44.20 2.49 -2.22
C ASN A 158 -45.28 1.43 -1.93
N MET A 159 -45.36 0.38 -2.69
CA MET A 159 -46.27 -0.74 -2.47
C MET A 159 -46.05 -1.39 -1.11
N ARG A 160 -44.81 -1.64 -0.71
CA ARG A 160 -44.46 -2.25 0.58
C ARG A 160 -44.71 -1.30 1.77
N LYS A 161 -44.52 0.00 1.55
CA LYS A 161 -44.80 1.01 2.58
C LYS A 161 -46.30 1.11 2.91
N ASN A 162 -47.16 0.98 1.90
CA ASN A 162 -48.60 1.16 2.00
C ASN A 162 -49.35 -0.13 2.33
N ASN A 163 -48.74 -1.30 2.16
CA ASN A 163 -49.35 -2.56 2.54
C ASN A 163 -49.35 -2.70 4.09
N ASN A 164 -50.51 -2.49 4.68
CA ASN A 164 -50.79 -2.89 6.04
C ASN A 164 -51.20 -4.36 6.06
N GLY A 165 -50.23 -5.26 5.77
CA GLY A 165 -50.41 -6.69 5.94
C GLY A 165 -50.11 -7.11 7.37
#